data_5c75221fee3d38346028d97bc649d413
#
_entry.id   5c75221fee3d38346028d97bc649d413
#
_cell.length_a   1.000
_cell.length_b   1.000
_cell.length_c   1.000
_cell.angle_alpha   90.00
_cell.angle_beta   90.00
_cell.angle_gamma   90.00
#
_symmetry.space_group_name_H-M   'P 1'
#
loop_
_entity.id
_entity.type
_entity.pdbx_description
1 polymer ?
#
loop_
_entity_poly.entity_id
_entity_poly.type
_entity_poly.pdbx_seq_one_letter_code
_entity_poly.pdbx_strand_id
1 'polypeptide(L)'
;MLLKRLFILATPLLIAACATDRDANALSESAAEGRAFAQTNCASCHALEDGVSPNPNAPSLRRAANRLPDWAIEASFERGVQIGHSMEMPAFVFEDGDIANLLAYLKTLKEED
;
A
#
# COMPACT_ATOMS: atom_id res chain seq x y z
N MET A 1 25.21 -66.69 21.46
CA MET A 1 24.08 -65.78 21.61
C MET A 1 24.44 -64.47 20.94
N LEU A 2 23.87 -64.19 19.74
CA LEU A 2 24.13 -62.97 18.99
C LEU A 2 23.17 -61.86 19.44
N LEU A 3 23.68 -60.81 20.08
CA LEU A 3 22.94 -59.61 20.36
C LEU A 3 22.97 -58.73 19.12
N LYS A 4 21.89 -58.72 18.33
CA LYS A 4 21.71 -57.78 17.25
C LYS A 4 21.40 -56.37 17.84
N ARG A 5 22.40 -55.51 17.85
CA ARG A 5 22.19 -54.09 18.13
C ARG A 5 21.53 -53.43 16.93
N LEU A 6 20.26 -53.11 17.08
CA LEU A 6 19.48 -52.34 16.12
C LEU A 6 19.91 -50.86 16.26
N PHE A 7 20.73 -50.37 15.34
CA PHE A 7 21.01 -48.95 15.23
C PHE A 7 19.80 -48.27 14.57
N ILE A 8 19.02 -47.56 15.36
CA ILE A 8 18.00 -46.67 14.84
C ILE A 8 18.71 -45.39 14.43
N LEU A 9 18.92 -45.20 13.13
CA LEU A 9 19.35 -43.94 12.54
C LEU A 9 18.19 -42.95 12.58
N ALA A 10 18.21 -42.08 13.59
CA ALA A 10 17.34 -40.92 13.63
C ALA A 10 17.86 -39.88 12.63
N THR A 11 17.23 -39.79 11.48
CA THR A 11 17.47 -38.72 10.52
C THR A 11 16.83 -37.46 11.05
N PRO A 12 17.59 -36.34 11.30
CA PRO A 12 16.96 -35.05 11.61
C PRO A 12 16.30 -34.50 10.36
N LEU A 13 14.98 -34.36 10.41
CA LEU A 13 14.20 -33.66 9.42
C LEU A 13 14.56 -32.17 9.55
N LEU A 14 15.44 -31.68 8.70
CA LEU A 14 15.70 -30.25 8.54
C LEU A 14 14.47 -29.63 7.91
N ILE A 15 13.61 -29.05 8.75
CA ILE A 15 12.58 -28.14 8.30
C ILE A 15 13.30 -26.85 7.89
N ALA A 16 13.56 -26.71 6.59
CA ALA A 16 13.95 -25.43 6.02
C ALA A 16 12.76 -24.49 6.19
N ALA A 17 12.79 -23.66 7.24
CA ALA A 17 11.92 -22.53 7.34
C ALA A 17 12.30 -21.59 6.18
N CYS A 18 11.45 -21.52 5.15
CA CYS A 18 11.51 -20.46 4.18
C CYS A 18 11.17 -19.16 4.93
N ALA A 19 12.19 -18.48 5.46
CA ALA A 19 12.11 -17.11 5.82
C ALA A 19 11.94 -16.36 4.50
N THR A 20 10.71 -15.97 4.16
CA THR A 20 10.47 -14.95 3.15
C THR A 20 11.06 -13.67 3.72
N ASP A 21 12.28 -13.34 3.30
CA ASP A 21 12.80 -11.99 3.41
C ASP A 21 11.83 -11.11 2.62
N ARG A 22 10.85 -10.56 3.32
CA ARG A 22 10.08 -9.44 2.78
C ARG A 22 11.09 -8.31 2.72
N ASP A 23 11.52 -7.98 1.51
CA ASP A 23 12.30 -6.78 1.28
C ASP A 23 11.67 -5.65 2.08
N ALA A 24 12.45 -5.01 2.96
CA ALA A 24 11.97 -3.89 3.78
C ALA A 24 11.40 -2.73 2.93
N ASN A 25 11.60 -2.79 1.61
CA ASN A 25 11.14 -1.84 0.61
C ASN A 25 9.90 -2.34 -0.17
N ALA A 26 9.43 -3.57 0.04
CA ALA A 26 8.23 -4.08 -0.61
C ALA A 26 6.98 -3.46 0.03
N LEU A 27 6.06 -2.97 -0.79
CA LEU A 27 4.75 -2.53 -0.32
C LEU A 27 4.01 -3.72 0.30
N SER A 28 3.24 -3.48 1.37
CA SER A 28 2.27 -4.46 1.83
C SER A 28 1.27 -4.75 0.71
N GLU A 29 0.61 -5.90 0.75
CA GLU A 29 -0.41 -6.26 -0.23
C GLU A 29 -1.47 -5.14 -0.35
N SER A 30 -1.99 -4.66 0.75
CA SER A 30 -2.96 -3.56 0.78
C SER A 30 -2.42 -2.28 0.15
N ALA A 31 -1.17 -1.90 0.43
CA ALA A 31 -0.56 -0.72 -0.17
C ALA A 31 -0.28 -0.90 -1.67
N ALA A 32 0.06 -2.11 -2.12
CA ALA A 32 0.23 -2.41 -3.53
C ALA A 32 -1.10 -2.32 -4.30
N GLU A 33 -2.18 -2.83 -3.72
CA GLU A 33 -3.53 -2.68 -4.29
C GLU A 33 -3.97 -1.21 -4.32
N GLY A 34 -3.71 -0.46 -3.24
CA GLY A 34 -3.99 0.97 -3.20
C GLY A 34 -3.22 1.76 -4.25
N ARG A 35 -1.95 1.39 -4.51
CA ARG A 35 -1.17 1.99 -5.59
C ARG A 35 -1.74 1.67 -6.96
N ALA A 36 -2.14 0.43 -7.20
CA ALA A 36 -2.76 0.01 -8.45
C ALA A 36 -4.10 0.73 -8.68
N PHE A 37 -4.90 0.90 -7.63
CA PHE A 37 -6.12 1.68 -7.67
C PHE A 37 -5.83 3.15 -8.06
N ALA A 38 -4.85 3.78 -7.41
CA ALA A 38 -4.46 5.16 -7.71
C ALA A 38 -3.92 5.31 -9.14
N GLN A 39 -3.16 4.34 -9.63
CA GLN A 39 -2.66 4.32 -11.01
C GLN A 39 -3.81 4.29 -12.01
N THR A 40 -4.87 3.57 -11.74
CA THR A 40 -6.02 3.45 -12.64
C THR A 40 -6.94 4.67 -12.56
N ASN A 41 -7.17 5.22 -11.37
CA ASN A 41 -8.24 6.18 -11.14
C ASN A 41 -7.76 7.62 -10.87
N CYS A 42 -6.52 7.82 -10.47
CA CYS A 42 -6.00 9.12 -10.03
C CYS A 42 -4.87 9.66 -10.92
N ALA A 43 -4.14 8.78 -11.61
CA ALA A 43 -2.91 9.13 -12.33
C ALA A 43 -3.15 9.98 -13.59
N SER A 44 -4.37 10.07 -14.08
CA SER A 44 -4.70 10.96 -15.20
C SER A 44 -4.55 12.45 -14.84
N CYS A 45 -4.64 12.78 -13.55
CA CYS A 45 -4.53 14.15 -13.04
C CYS A 45 -3.39 14.32 -12.04
N HIS A 46 -3.09 13.30 -11.22
CA HIS A 46 -2.11 13.35 -10.15
C HIS A 46 -0.85 12.54 -10.47
N ALA A 47 0.34 13.11 -10.27
CA ALA A 47 1.53 12.29 -10.10
C ALA A 47 1.36 11.44 -8.82
N LEU A 48 1.76 10.17 -8.87
CA LEU A 48 1.57 9.27 -7.73
C LEU A 48 2.58 9.56 -6.61
N GLU A 49 3.84 9.49 -6.94
CA GLU A 49 4.94 9.72 -6.00
C GLU A 49 5.57 11.08 -6.25
N ASP A 50 6.64 11.08 -7.02
CA ASP A 50 7.41 12.26 -7.36
C ASP A 50 7.11 12.70 -8.80
N GLY A 51 7.43 13.95 -9.11
CA GLY A 51 7.28 14.50 -10.44
C GLY A 51 6.13 15.48 -10.58
N VAL A 52 5.87 15.86 -11.82
CA VAL A 52 4.84 16.84 -12.16
C VAL A 52 3.54 16.14 -12.49
N SER A 53 2.46 16.56 -11.84
CA SER A 53 1.12 16.05 -12.15
C SER A 53 0.70 16.44 -13.57
N PRO A 54 0.02 15.55 -14.31
CA PRO A 54 -0.55 15.88 -15.62
C PRO A 54 -1.48 17.09 -15.57
N ASN A 55 -2.31 17.20 -14.54
CA ASN A 55 -3.05 18.43 -14.26
C ASN A 55 -2.21 19.32 -13.33
N PRO A 56 -1.83 20.54 -13.76
CA PRO A 56 -0.97 21.43 -12.96
C PRO A 56 -1.64 21.90 -11.65
N ASN A 57 -2.96 21.83 -11.56
CA ASN A 57 -3.69 22.18 -10.34
C ASN A 57 -3.84 21.01 -9.35
N ALA A 58 -3.52 19.80 -9.77
CA ALA A 58 -3.55 18.62 -8.92
C ALA A 58 -2.19 18.39 -8.25
N PRO A 59 -2.12 18.32 -6.90
CA PRO A 59 -0.87 17.97 -6.23
C PRO A 59 -0.48 16.52 -6.53
N SER A 60 0.81 16.17 -6.43
CA SER A 60 1.18 14.76 -6.35
C SER A 60 0.53 14.11 -5.14
N LEU A 61 0.30 12.80 -5.19
CA LEU A 61 -0.28 12.08 -4.04
C LEU A 61 0.67 12.13 -2.84
N ARG A 62 1.99 12.08 -3.06
CA ARG A 62 2.97 12.30 -2.00
C ARG A 62 2.77 13.64 -1.30
N ARG A 63 2.61 14.72 -2.07
CA ARG A 63 2.37 16.04 -1.49
C ARG A 63 1.06 16.11 -0.73
N ALA A 64 -0.01 15.53 -1.27
CA ALA A 64 -1.30 15.47 -0.60
C ALA A 64 -1.22 14.68 0.72
N ALA A 65 -0.56 13.51 0.70
CA ALA A 65 -0.38 12.67 1.88
C ALA A 65 0.39 13.37 3.00
N ASN A 66 1.39 14.21 2.66
CA ASN A 66 2.20 14.92 3.65
C ASN A 66 1.53 16.22 4.17
N ARG A 67 0.56 16.77 3.45
CA ARG A 67 -0.14 18.00 3.86
C ARG A 67 -1.35 17.77 4.76
N LEU A 68 -1.93 16.59 4.71
CA LEU A 68 -3.18 16.28 5.42
C LEU A 68 -2.95 15.11 6.39
N PRO A 69 -3.57 15.15 7.57
CA PRO A 69 -3.59 14.01 8.46
C PRO A 69 -4.45 12.88 7.88
N ASP A 70 -4.14 11.63 8.25
CA ASP A 70 -4.81 10.44 7.73
C ASP A 70 -6.33 10.50 7.87
N TRP A 71 -6.82 10.95 9.01
CA TRP A 71 -8.26 11.05 9.25
C TRP A 71 -8.98 12.03 8.30
N ALA A 72 -8.29 13.09 7.86
CA ALA A 72 -8.87 14.07 6.94
C ALA A 72 -8.91 13.51 5.52
N ILE A 73 -7.90 12.74 5.13
CA ILE A 73 -7.85 12.02 3.85
C ILE A 73 -8.97 10.97 3.82
N GLU A 74 -9.07 10.13 4.86
CA GLU A 74 -10.12 9.12 4.99
C GLU A 74 -11.52 9.73 4.89
N ALA A 75 -11.80 10.75 5.67
CA ALA A 75 -13.07 11.46 5.63
C ALA A 75 -13.37 12.08 4.26
N SER A 76 -12.35 12.50 3.53
CA SER A 76 -12.50 12.96 2.15
C SER A 76 -12.90 11.83 1.20
N PHE A 77 -12.27 10.67 1.31
CA PHE A 77 -12.61 9.50 0.50
C PHE A 77 -14.03 9.01 0.78
N GLU A 78 -14.44 8.96 2.03
CA GLU A 78 -15.81 8.61 2.42
C GLU A 78 -16.86 9.56 1.80
N ARG A 79 -16.50 10.80 1.55
CA ARG A 79 -17.35 11.79 0.87
C ARG A 79 -17.17 11.85 -0.65
N GLY A 80 -16.43 10.90 -1.23
CA GLY A 80 -16.22 10.84 -2.68
C GLY A 80 -15.12 11.74 -3.22
N VAL A 81 -14.06 11.98 -2.42
CA VAL A 81 -12.81 12.67 -2.81
C VAL A 81 -12.95 14.19 -3.03
N GLN A 82 -14.08 14.78 -2.73
CA GLN A 82 -14.25 16.23 -2.85
C GLN A 82 -13.51 16.94 -1.72
N ILE A 83 -12.29 17.41 -2.02
CA ILE A 83 -11.47 18.19 -1.09
C ILE A 83 -11.48 19.65 -1.48
N GLY A 84 -11.96 20.49 -0.57
CA GLY A 84 -11.97 21.93 -0.76
C GLY A 84 -12.97 22.42 -1.80
N HIS A 85 -12.67 23.56 -2.43
CA HIS A 85 -13.54 24.23 -3.38
C HIS A 85 -13.22 23.91 -4.86
N SER A 86 -12.36 22.92 -5.11
CA SER A 86 -12.01 22.56 -6.48
C SER A 86 -13.13 21.74 -7.11
N MET A 87 -13.76 22.33 -8.12
CA MET A 87 -14.75 21.66 -8.96
C MET A 87 -14.13 20.76 -10.02
N GLU A 88 -12.79 20.73 -10.11
CA GLU A 88 -12.07 19.98 -11.14
C GLU A 88 -11.92 18.50 -10.78
N MET A 89 -11.95 18.17 -9.50
CA MET A 89 -11.86 16.81 -9.02
C MET A 89 -13.25 16.17 -9.01
N PRO A 90 -13.52 15.16 -9.84
CA PRO A 90 -14.83 14.53 -9.89
C PRO A 90 -15.13 13.75 -8.62
N ALA A 91 -16.40 13.67 -8.26
CA ALA A 91 -16.83 12.77 -7.19
C ALA A 91 -16.54 11.32 -7.58
N PHE A 92 -16.07 10.53 -6.63
CA PHE A 92 -15.71 9.13 -6.83
C PHE A 92 -16.48 8.25 -5.85
N VAL A 93 -16.97 7.11 -6.31
CA VAL A 93 -17.59 6.09 -5.45
C VAL A 93 -16.59 4.93 -5.27
N PHE A 94 -16.19 4.72 -4.03
CA PHE A 94 -15.29 3.62 -3.66
C PHE A 94 -16.07 2.34 -3.38
N GLU A 95 -15.51 1.23 -3.75
CA GLU A 95 -15.98 -0.10 -3.35
C GLU A 95 -15.39 -0.50 -1.98
N ASP A 96 -15.91 -1.59 -1.41
CA ASP A 96 -15.41 -2.10 -0.14
C ASP A 96 -13.91 -2.43 -0.22
N GLY A 97 -13.15 -1.90 0.72
CA GLY A 97 -11.70 -2.08 0.80
C GLY A 97 -10.85 -1.07 0.05
N ASP A 98 -11.38 -0.37 -0.94
CA ASP A 98 -10.61 0.60 -1.74
C ASP A 98 -10.01 1.71 -0.88
N ILE A 99 -10.79 2.26 0.03
CA ILE A 99 -10.34 3.34 0.93
C ILE A 99 -9.21 2.84 1.83
N ALA A 100 -9.35 1.66 2.43
CA ALA A 100 -8.33 1.09 3.30
C ALA A 100 -7.02 0.82 2.53
N ASN A 101 -7.11 0.27 1.34
CA ASN A 101 -5.96 0.01 0.47
C ASN A 101 -5.28 1.32 0.04
N LEU A 102 -6.07 2.30 -0.35
CA LEU A 102 -5.54 3.60 -0.76
C LEU A 102 -4.87 4.34 0.40
N LEU A 103 -5.45 4.30 1.60
CA LEU A 103 -4.82 4.85 2.81
C LEU A 103 -3.51 4.13 3.16
N ALA A 104 -3.46 2.80 3.02
CA ALA A 104 -2.24 2.03 3.23
C ALA A 104 -1.13 2.47 2.26
N TYR A 105 -1.48 2.71 1.00
CA TYR A 105 -0.54 3.23 0.00
C TYR A 105 -0.09 4.65 0.34
N LEU A 106 -1.00 5.56 0.63
CA LEU A 106 -0.68 6.96 0.94
C LEU A 106 0.21 7.09 2.18
N LYS A 107 0.08 6.20 3.16
CA LYS A 107 0.98 6.15 4.32
C LYS A 107 2.41 5.86 3.92
N THR A 108 2.65 5.07 2.87
CA THR A 108 4.01 4.80 2.38
C THR A 108 4.66 6.01 1.73
N LEU A 109 3.87 7.02 1.37
CA LEU A 109 4.35 8.27 0.75
C LEU A 109 4.68 9.35 1.77
N LYS A 110 4.34 9.15 3.04
CA LYS A 110 4.65 10.11 4.10
C LYS A 110 6.15 10.09 4.39
N GLU A 111 6.69 11.28 4.60
CA GLU A 111 8.04 11.44 5.12
C GLU A 111 8.04 11.08 6.61
N GLU A 112 9.04 10.34 7.03
CA GLU A 112 9.28 10.09 8.44
C GLU A 112 9.85 11.38 9.06
N ASP A 113 9.23 11.84 10.14
CA ASP A 113 9.71 12.97 10.94
C ASP A 113 10.96 12.59 11.75
#